data_db85d3bdeae2ec0facd24d342617b8c9
#
_entry.id   db85d3bdeae2ec0facd24d342617b8c9
#
_cell.length_a   1.000
_cell.length_b   1.000
_cell.length_c   1.000
_cell.angle_alpha   90.00
_cell.angle_beta   90.00
_cell.angle_gamma   90.00
#
_symmetry.space_group_name_H-M   'P 1'
#
loop_
_entity.id
_entity.type
_entity.pdbx_description
1 polymer ?
#
loop_
_entity_poly.entity_id
_entity_poly.type
_entity_poly.pdbx_seq_one_letter_code
_entity_poly.pdbx_strand_id
1 'polypeptide(L)'
;RQRQMCIRDSNILYVNADYYTPVDSTFMTTGEIAPVKDTPMDFTTPKAVGKEIDNYDFVQLKNGKGYDHNWVLNTKGDLSQVAAKLTSPESGITLEVYTNEPGVQVYTGNFLDGTVTGKKGIVYNQRASVCLETQHYPDSPNKADWPSVVLEPGQTYNSECIFKFSVEK
;
A
#
# COMPACT_ATOMS: atom_id res chain seq x y z
N ARG A 1 16.11 -11.25 19.64
CA ARG A 1 14.73 -11.53 20.05
C ARG A 1 13.83 -11.23 18.88
N GLN A 2 13.03 -12.22 18.46
CA GLN A 2 12.13 -12.29 17.31
C GLN A 2 10.98 -11.26 17.32
N ARG A 3 11.21 -10.01 17.72
CA ARG A 3 10.15 -9.00 17.83
C ARG A 3 9.65 -8.43 16.50
N GLN A 4 10.36 -8.65 15.39
CA GLN A 4 10.01 -8.02 14.12
C GLN A 4 9.03 -8.82 13.25
N MET A 5 8.93 -10.13 13.42
CA MET A 5 8.01 -10.95 12.62
C MET A 5 6.54 -10.83 13.05
N CYS A 6 6.29 -10.51 14.34
CA CYS A 6 4.91 -10.33 14.84
C CYS A 6 4.32 -8.96 14.56
N ILE A 7 5.14 -7.95 14.27
CA ILE A 7 4.72 -6.53 14.16
C ILE A 7 3.84 -6.30 12.94
N ARG A 8 4.11 -6.97 11.83
CA ARG A 8 3.41 -6.74 10.58
C ARG A 8 1.96 -7.24 10.59
N ASP A 9 1.75 -8.50 11.01
CA ASP A 9 0.43 -9.13 10.91
C ASP A 9 -0.58 -8.50 11.87
N SER A 10 -0.09 -7.91 12.97
CA SER A 10 -0.90 -7.20 13.94
C SER A 10 -1.06 -5.70 13.64
N ASN A 11 -0.24 -5.12 12.76
CA ASN A 11 -0.37 -3.70 12.41
C ASN A 11 -1.76 -3.44 11.79
N ILE A 12 -2.40 -2.38 12.26
CA ILE A 12 -3.73 -1.98 11.80
C ILE A 12 -3.55 -0.99 10.66
N LEU A 13 -4.08 -1.35 9.49
CA LEU A 13 -4.07 -0.52 8.29
C LEU A 13 -5.45 0.06 8.02
N TYR A 14 -5.48 1.32 7.66
CA TYR A 14 -6.57 2.05 7.04
C TYR A 14 -6.10 2.63 5.71
N VAL A 15 -6.92 2.55 4.67
CA VAL A 15 -6.69 3.23 3.38
C VAL A 15 -7.97 3.93 2.96
N ASN A 16 -7.88 5.22 2.68
CA ASN A 16 -8.99 6.04 2.20
C ASN A 16 -9.19 5.83 0.68
N ALA A 17 -9.70 4.66 0.32
CA ALA A 17 -9.88 4.25 -1.07
C ALA A 17 -11.02 3.23 -1.19
N ASP A 18 -11.98 3.51 -2.08
CA ASP A 18 -13.09 2.61 -2.40
C ASP A 18 -12.75 1.65 -3.54
N TYR A 19 -11.63 1.89 -4.23
CA TYR A 19 -11.20 1.12 -5.40
C TYR A 19 -9.71 0.83 -5.36
N TYR A 20 -9.31 -0.16 -6.16
CA TYR A 20 -7.91 -0.53 -6.39
C TYR A 20 -7.71 -0.91 -7.86
N THR A 21 -6.46 -1.00 -8.32
CA THR A 21 -6.12 -1.47 -9.67
C THR A 21 -5.70 -2.94 -9.62
N PRO A 22 -6.51 -3.87 -10.20
CA PRO A 22 -6.18 -5.29 -10.23
C PRO A 22 -4.95 -5.58 -11.09
N VAL A 23 -4.24 -6.67 -10.75
CA VAL A 23 -3.12 -7.20 -11.52
C VAL A 23 -3.42 -8.61 -12.03
N ASP A 24 -2.85 -8.95 -13.19
CA ASP A 24 -2.92 -10.28 -13.76
C ASP A 24 -1.86 -11.24 -13.14
N SER A 25 -1.76 -12.45 -13.65
CA SER A 25 -0.82 -13.46 -13.18
C SER A 25 0.66 -13.13 -13.48
N THR A 26 0.93 -12.16 -14.34
CA THR A 26 2.27 -11.62 -14.65
C THR A 26 2.58 -10.37 -13.84
N PHE A 27 1.68 -9.98 -12.95
CA PHE A 27 1.79 -8.81 -12.10
C PHE A 27 1.64 -7.46 -12.84
N MET A 28 1.07 -7.50 -14.04
CA MET A 28 0.72 -6.30 -14.79
C MET A 28 -0.71 -5.85 -14.46
N THR A 29 -0.93 -4.54 -14.40
CA THR A 29 -2.27 -3.99 -14.19
C THR A 29 -3.20 -4.32 -15.36
N THR A 30 -4.41 -4.80 -15.06
CA THR A 30 -5.39 -5.21 -16.08
C THR A 30 -6.01 -4.01 -16.83
N GLY A 31 -5.91 -2.81 -16.26
CA GLY A 31 -6.59 -1.60 -16.76
C GLY A 31 -7.93 -1.34 -16.06
N GLU A 32 -8.39 -2.27 -15.26
CA GLU A 32 -9.62 -2.11 -14.48
C GLU A 32 -9.36 -1.27 -13.22
N ILE A 33 -10.43 -0.64 -12.73
CA ILE A 33 -10.53 -0.06 -11.40
C ILE A 33 -11.66 -0.83 -10.69
N ALA A 34 -11.30 -1.72 -9.78
CA ALA A 34 -12.22 -2.62 -9.11
C ALA A 34 -12.56 -2.13 -7.69
N PRO A 35 -13.80 -2.34 -7.19
CA PRO A 35 -14.17 -1.96 -5.83
C PRO A 35 -13.46 -2.82 -4.79
N VAL A 36 -13.09 -2.21 -3.66
CA VAL A 36 -12.53 -2.93 -2.51
C VAL A 36 -13.60 -3.61 -1.67
N LYS A 37 -14.83 -3.09 -1.71
CA LYS A 37 -15.94 -3.54 -0.87
C LYS A 37 -16.19 -5.04 -1.00
N ASP A 38 -16.41 -5.71 0.13
CA ASP A 38 -16.66 -7.15 0.26
C ASP A 38 -15.50 -8.01 -0.24
N THR A 39 -14.26 -7.46 -0.27
CA THR A 39 -13.04 -8.18 -0.65
C THR A 39 -11.97 -8.04 0.43
N PRO A 40 -10.92 -8.88 0.43
CA PRO A 40 -9.75 -8.70 1.29
C PRO A 40 -9.05 -7.35 1.14
N MET A 41 -9.25 -6.65 0.00
CA MET A 41 -8.66 -5.34 -0.27
C MET A 41 -9.33 -4.19 0.48
N ASP A 42 -10.46 -4.43 1.17
CA ASP A 42 -11.19 -3.39 1.90
C ASP A 42 -10.48 -3.01 3.21
N PHE A 43 -9.81 -1.87 3.19
CA PHE A 43 -9.21 -1.19 4.34
C PHE A 43 -9.89 0.15 4.65
N THR A 44 -11.10 0.39 4.15
CA THR A 44 -11.90 1.59 4.48
C THR A 44 -12.30 1.60 5.96
N THR A 45 -12.40 0.43 6.57
CA THR A 45 -12.44 0.25 8.02
C THR A 45 -11.11 -0.33 8.50
N PRO A 46 -10.45 0.29 9.51
CA PRO A 46 -9.16 -0.19 9.99
C PRO A 46 -9.20 -1.67 10.38
N LYS A 47 -8.28 -2.46 9.84
CA LYS A 47 -8.13 -3.89 10.17
C LYS A 47 -6.66 -4.32 10.19
N ALA A 48 -6.36 -5.42 10.89
CA ALA A 48 -5.02 -5.99 10.89
C ALA A 48 -4.61 -6.41 9.47
N VAL A 49 -3.39 -6.04 9.06
CA VAL A 49 -2.85 -6.38 7.73
C VAL A 49 -2.85 -7.90 7.51
N GLY A 50 -2.52 -8.66 8.55
CA GLY A 50 -2.45 -10.12 8.48
C GLY A 50 -3.81 -10.83 8.45
N LYS A 51 -4.93 -10.11 8.67
CA LYS A 51 -6.24 -10.74 8.85
C LYS A 51 -6.65 -11.62 7.66
N GLU A 52 -6.37 -11.17 6.44
CA GLU A 52 -6.79 -11.84 5.21
C GLU A 52 -5.65 -12.03 4.20
N ILE A 53 -4.42 -11.71 4.57
CA ILE A 53 -3.26 -11.66 3.66
C ILE A 53 -2.95 -13.01 3.01
N ASP A 54 -3.33 -14.12 3.63
CA ASP A 54 -3.15 -15.49 3.14
C ASP A 54 -4.40 -16.07 2.48
N ASN A 55 -5.45 -15.25 2.25
CA ASN A 55 -6.63 -15.66 1.52
C ASN A 55 -6.34 -15.80 0.01
N TYR A 56 -5.67 -16.89 -0.38
CA TYR A 56 -5.28 -17.14 -1.78
C TYR A 56 -6.43 -17.66 -2.67
N ASP A 57 -7.62 -17.83 -2.14
CA ASP A 57 -8.83 -18.01 -2.96
C ASP A 57 -9.19 -16.70 -3.67
N PHE A 58 -8.78 -15.55 -3.09
CA PHE A 58 -8.86 -14.27 -3.76
C PHE A 58 -7.66 -14.09 -4.69
N VAL A 59 -7.91 -14.08 -6.01
CA VAL A 59 -6.87 -14.11 -7.06
C VAL A 59 -5.80 -13.03 -6.91
N GLN A 60 -6.13 -11.84 -6.44
CA GLN A 60 -5.18 -10.74 -6.27
C GLN A 60 -4.13 -11.06 -5.21
N LEU A 61 -4.55 -11.59 -4.05
CA LEU A 61 -3.61 -12.02 -3.00
C LEU A 61 -2.78 -13.21 -3.43
N LYS A 62 -3.34 -14.11 -4.27
CA LYS A 62 -2.59 -15.20 -4.87
C LYS A 62 -1.51 -14.67 -5.81
N ASN A 63 -1.83 -13.73 -6.71
CA ASN A 63 -0.88 -13.14 -7.65
C ASN A 63 0.25 -12.41 -6.90
N GLY A 64 -0.09 -11.56 -5.92
CA GLY A 64 0.87 -10.77 -5.13
C GLY A 64 1.56 -11.53 -4.01
N LYS A 65 1.17 -12.79 -3.73
CA LYS A 65 1.61 -13.55 -2.54
C LYS A 65 1.37 -12.77 -1.24
N GLY A 66 0.31 -11.95 -1.22
CA GLY A 66 -0.05 -10.96 -0.21
C GLY A 66 -0.46 -9.65 -0.86
N TYR A 67 -0.41 -8.56 -0.11
CA TYR A 67 -0.69 -7.24 -0.66
C TYR A 67 0.54 -6.69 -1.39
N ASP A 68 0.33 -6.28 -2.63
CA ASP A 68 1.27 -5.53 -3.47
C ASP A 68 0.47 -4.90 -4.61
N HIS A 69 -0.41 -3.98 -4.26
CA HIS A 69 -1.38 -3.41 -5.17
C HIS A 69 -1.48 -1.91 -4.95
N ASN A 70 -2.02 -1.21 -5.94
CA ASN A 70 -2.31 0.21 -5.88
C ASN A 70 -3.77 0.45 -5.51
N TRP A 71 -4.01 1.22 -4.45
CA TRP A 71 -5.32 1.75 -4.07
C TRP A 71 -5.57 3.11 -4.71
N VAL A 72 -6.77 3.31 -5.23
CA VAL A 72 -7.25 4.56 -5.84
C VAL A 72 -7.77 5.46 -4.73
N LEU A 73 -7.04 6.51 -4.40
CA LEU A 73 -7.33 7.36 -3.25
C LEU A 73 -8.57 8.24 -3.46
N ASN A 74 -9.44 8.27 -2.45
CA ASN A 74 -10.61 9.14 -2.41
C ASN A 74 -10.24 10.60 -2.13
N THR A 75 -9.03 10.88 -1.66
CA THR A 75 -8.55 12.22 -1.28
C THR A 75 -8.42 13.18 -2.46
N LYS A 76 -8.28 12.64 -3.69
CA LYS A 76 -8.17 13.45 -4.92
C LYS A 76 -7.10 14.56 -4.84
N GLY A 77 -5.98 14.28 -4.18
CA GLY A 77 -4.88 15.21 -4.02
C GLY A 77 -5.02 16.22 -2.88
N ASP A 78 -6.06 16.10 -2.05
CA ASP A 78 -6.26 16.97 -0.88
C ASP A 78 -5.34 16.56 0.28
N LEU A 79 -4.29 17.34 0.50
CA LEU A 79 -3.30 17.14 1.56
C LEU A 79 -3.84 17.34 2.99
N SER A 80 -5.06 17.81 3.16
CA SER A 80 -5.71 17.90 4.47
C SER A 80 -6.35 16.57 4.91
N GLN A 81 -6.51 15.62 4.01
CA GLN A 81 -7.13 14.32 4.26
C GLN A 81 -6.09 13.22 4.40
N VAL A 82 -6.29 12.33 5.38
CA VAL A 82 -5.47 11.13 5.53
C VAL A 82 -5.73 10.19 4.34
N ALA A 83 -4.68 9.86 3.60
CA ALA A 83 -4.71 8.89 2.50
C ALA A 83 -4.59 7.45 3.02
N ALA A 84 -3.67 7.22 3.97
CA ALA A 84 -3.49 5.94 4.64
C ALA A 84 -3.00 6.14 6.07
N LYS A 85 -3.32 5.18 6.95
CA LYS A 85 -2.87 5.15 8.34
C LYS A 85 -2.43 3.75 8.72
N LEU A 86 -1.25 3.64 9.33
CA LEU A 86 -0.72 2.37 9.84
C LEU A 86 -0.40 2.53 11.33
N THR A 87 -1.00 1.72 12.18
CA THR A 87 -0.80 1.75 13.63
C THR A 87 -0.27 0.41 14.12
N SER A 88 0.78 0.46 14.93
CA SER A 88 1.28 -0.71 15.66
C SER A 88 0.58 -0.83 17.02
N PRO A 89 -0.26 -1.84 17.25
CA PRO A 89 -0.89 -2.03 18.55
C PRO A 89 0.10 -2.31 19.68
N GLU A 90 1.27 -2.87 19.34
CA GLU A 90 2.30 -3.22 20.33
C GLU A 90 3.04 -1.98 20.87
N SER A 91 3.39 -1.03 19.97
CA SER A 91 4.18 0.15 20.33
C SER A 91 3.36 1.43 20.46
N GLY A 92 2.13 1.45 19.95
CA GLY A 92 1.31 2.64 19.81
C GLY A 92 1.79 3.59 18.71
N ILE A 93 2.89 3.26 18.00
CA ILE A 93 3.37 4.12 16.92
C ILE A 93 2.37 4.10 15.77
N THR A 94 1.98 5.30 15.36
CA THR A 94 1.08 5.53 14.24
C THR A 94 1.77 6.35 13.18
N LEU A 95 1.63 5.92 11.92
CA LEU A 95 2.02 6.63 10.72
C LEU A 95 0.75 7.04 9.98
N GLU A 96 0.59 8.34 9.73
CA GLU A 96 -0.41 8.89 8.82
C GLU A 96 0.29 9.38 7.56
N VAL A 97 -0.30 9.05 6.40
CA VAL A 97 0.20 9.44 5.07
C VAL A 97 -0.77 10.42 4.44
N TYR A 98 -0.24 11.54 3.96
CA TYR A 98 -0.97 12.55 3.19
C TYR A 98 -0.23 12.73 1.87
N THR A 99 -0.97 12.87 0.78
CA THR A 99 -0.37 13.00 -0.55
C THR A 99 -1.30 13.69 -1.53
N ASN A 100 -0.69 14.38 -2.50
CA ASN A 100 -1.40 14.88 -3.68
C ASN A 100 -1.38 13.88 -4.85
N GLU A 101 -0.76 12.70 -4.68
CA GLU A 101 -0.80 11.63 -5.65
C GLU A 101 -2.17 10.93 -5.68
N PRO A 102 -2.59 10.38 -6.84
CA PRO A 102 -3.91 9.75 -6.99
C PRO A 102 -4.01 8.35 -6.39
N GLY A 103 -2.89 7.72 -6.06
CA GLY A 103 -2.84 6.35 -5.56
C GLY A 103 -1.81 6.13 -4.47
N VAL A 104 -1.94 4.99 -3.79
CA VAL A 104 -0.96 4.46 -2.85
C VAL A 104 -0.77 2.96 -3.07
N GLN A 105 0.46 2.53 -3.32
CA GLN A 105 0.83 1.13 -3.29
C GLN A 105 0.98 0.70 -1.84
N VAL A 106 0.34 -0.42 -1.49
CA VAL A 106 0.58 -1.11 -0.22
C VAL A 106 1.31 -2.39 -0.53
N TYR A 107 2.58 -2.46 -0.12
CA TYR A 107 3.43 -3.64 -0.29
C TYR A 107 3.80 -4.24 1.06
N THR A 108 3.61 -5.53 1.21
CA THR A 108 3.80 -6.23 2.47
C THR A 108 5.08 -7.07 2.54
N GLY A 109 6.08 -6.77 1.72
CA GLY A 109 7.37 -7.48 1.75
C GLY A 109 7.26 -8.94 1.31
N ASN A 110 6.35 -9.27 0.38
CA ASN A 110 6.01 -10.64 0.00
C ASN A 110 7.17 -11.40 -0.64
N PHE A 111 8.09 -10.68 -1.30
CA PHE A 111 9.22 -11.25 -2.03
C PHE A 111 10.54 -11.20 -1.25
N LEU A 112 10.52 -10.76 -0.01
CA LEU A 112 11.65 -10.91 0.91
C LEU A 112 11.75 -12.38 1.32
N ASP A 113 12.95 -12.97 1.21
CA ASP A 113 13.16 -14.43 1.35
C ASP A 113 14.20 -14.81 2.43
N GLY A 114 14.70 -13.82 3.17
CA GLY A 114 15.73 -14.04 4.18
C GLY A 114 17.16 -14.07 3.65
N THR A 115 17.38 -13.88 2.36
CA THR A 115 18.74 -13.85 1.77
C THR A 115 19.44 -12.52 2.00
N VAL A 116 18.69 -11.45 2.26
CA VAL A 116 19.23 -10.11 2.51
C VAL A 116 19.34 -9.85 4.00
N THR A 117 20.55 -9.49 4.43
CA THR A 117 20.81 -9.01 5.79
C THR A 117 21.04 -7.50 5.76
N GLY A 118 20.20 -6.76 6.44
CA GLY A 118 20.26 -5.31 6.51
C GLY A 118 21.17 -4.80 7.63
N LYS A 119 21.00 -3.52 7.98
CA LYS A 119 21.75 -2.87 9.07
C LYS A 119 21.55 -3.64 10.37
N LYS A 120 22.62 -3.68 11.20
CA LYS A 120 22.66 -4.36 12.50
C LYS A 120 22.44 -5.89 12.43
N GLY A 121 22.69 -6.53 11.30
CA GLY A 121 22.56 -7.97 11.13
C GLY A 121 21.11 -8.46 11.10
N ILE A 122 20.15 -7.60 10.78
CA ILE A 122 18.74 -7.96 10.70
C ILE A 122 18.48 -8.63 9.35
N VAL A 123 18.03 -9.89 9.40
CA VAL A 123 17.61 -10.66 8.22
C VAL A 123 16.19 -10.24 7.80
N TYR A 124 16.02 -9.93 6.52
CA TYR A 124 14.72 -9.55 5.98
C TYR A 124 13.97 -10.78 5.45
N ASN A 125 13.12 -11.33 6.31
CA ASN A 125 12.27 -12.46 5.97
C ASN A 125 11.02 -12.00 5.21
N GLN A 126 10.33 -12.96 4.58
CA GLN A 126 9.04 -12.71 3.93
C GLN A 126 8.12 -11.94 4.87
N ARG A 127 7.50 -10.90 4.32
CA ARG A 127 6.54 -10.08 5.04
C ARG A 127 7.11 -9.35 6.25
N ALA A 128 8.39 -9.03 6.26
CA ALA A 128 9.03 -8.28 7.36
C ALA A 128 8.77 -6.77 7.33
N SER A 129 8.03 -6.26 6.33
CA SER A 129 7.79 -4.83 6.15
C SER A 129 6.39 -4.55 5.62
N VAL A 130 5.91 -3.33 5.85
CA VAL A 130 4.77 -2.72 5.14
C VAL A 130 5.27 -1.41 4.56
N CYS A 131 5.14 -1.25 3.24
CA CYS A 131 5.46 -0.03 2.51
C CYS A 131 4.17 0.66 2.08
N LEU A 132 4.12 1.99 2.21
CA LEU A 132 3.05 2.85 1.73
C LEU A 132 3.67 3.83 0.75
N GLU A 133 3.46 3.60 -0.55
CA GLU A 133 4.17 4.28 -1.63
C GLU A 133 3.17 5.11 -2.43
N THR A 134 3.20 6.44 -2.23
CA THR A 134 2.29 7.36 -2.91
C THR A 134 2.74 7.56 -4.35
N GLN A 135 1.82 7.44 -5.31
CA GLN A 135 2.18 7.34 -6.72
C GLN A 135 0.98 7.60 -7.66
N HIS A 136 1.27 7.81 -8.94
CA HIS A 136 0.33 7.52 -10.02
C HIS A 136 0.17 6.01 -10.17
N TYR A 137 -0.94 5.58 -10.82
CA TYR A 137 -1.21 4.14 -10.93
C TYR A 137 -0.15 3.47 -11.82
N PRO A 138 0.34 2.28 -11.44
CA PRO A 138 1.30 1.53 -12.25
C PRO A 138 0.75 1.28 -13.66
N ASP A 139 1.59 1.48 -14.70
CA ASP A 139 1.26 1.37 -16.12
C ASP A 139 0.35 2.48 -16.67
N SER A 140 0.20 3.62 -15.98
CA SER A 140 -0.59 4.77 -16.46
C SER A 140 -0.26 5.23 -17.88
N PRO A 141 1.00 5.19 -18.40
CA PRO A 141 1.28 5.57 -19.77
C PRO A 141 0.50 4.78 -20.84
N ASN A 142 0.11 3.54 -20.50
CA ASN A 142 -0.63 2.64 -21.40
C ASN A 142 -2.14 2.60 -21.11
N LYS A 143 -2.64 3.44 -20.22
CA LYS A 143 -4.04 3.48 -19.77
C LYS A 143 -4.60 4.89 -19.94
N ALA A 144 -5.19 5.16 -21.11
CA ALA A 144 -5.65 6.51 -21.49
C ALA A 144 -6.69 7.12 -20.52
N ASP A 145 -7.47 6.27 -19.85
CA ASP A 145 -8.53 6.71 -18.92
C ASP A 145 -8.01 6.95 -17.49
N TRP A 146 -6.73 6.67 -17.23
CA TRP A 146 -6.11 6.88 -15.93
C TRP A 146 -5.46 8.26 -15.84
N PRO A 147 -5.15 8.75 -14.61
CA PRO A 147 -4.41 10.00 -14.44
C PRO A 147 -3.11 9.99 -15.26
N SER A 148 -2.95 11.00 -16.12
CA SER A 148 -1.79 11.08 -17.01
C SER A 148 -0.50 11.30 -16.23
N VAL A 149 0.55 10.61 -16.65
CA VAL A 149 1.94 10.80 -16.17
C VAL A 149 2.80 11.56 -17.19
N VAL A 150 2.19 12.04 -18.27
CA VAL A 150 2.89 12.83 -19.31
C VAL A 150 3.13 14.23 -18.79
N LEU A 151 4.38 14.67 -18.80
CA LEU A 151 4.79 16.03 -18.54
C LEU A 151 5.17 16.73 -19.85
N GLU A 152 4.38 17.71 -20.23
CA GLU A 152 4.61 18.47 -21.45
C GLU A 152 5.70 19.55 -21.24
N PRO A 153 6.41 19.97 -22.31
CA PRO A 153 7.38 21.05 -22.22
C PRO A 153 6.78 22.32 -21.61
N GLY A 154 7.45 22.86 -20.58
CA GLY A 154 7.00 24.05 -19.86
C GLY A 154 6.08 23.77 -18.67
N GLN A 155 5.63 22.54 -18.47
CA GLN A 155 4.92 22.12 -17.25
C GLN A 155 5.90 21.82 -16.11
N THR A 156 5.39 21.91 -14.89
CA THR A 156 6.14 21.52 -13.68
C THR A 156 5.43 20.35 -13.01
N TYR A 157 6.16 19.26 -12.78
CA TYR A 157 5.67 18.17 -11.92
C TYR A 157 5.85 18.57 -10.47
N ASN A 158 4.78 18.45 -9.68
CA ASN A 158 4.78 18.71 -8.25
C ASN A 158 4.11 17.55 -7.52
N SER A 159 4.90 16.83 -6.73
CA SER A 159 4.42 15.72 -5.91
C SER A 159 4.80 15.97 -4.46
N GLU A 160 3.85 15.77 -3.56
CA GLU A 160 4.05 15.92 -2.12
C GLU A 160 3.53 14.68 -1.40
N CYS A 161 4.38 14.14 -0.51
CA CYS A 161 4.05 13.06 0.40
C CYS A 161 4.50 13.43 1.81
N ILE A 162 3.57 13.46 2.76
CA ILE A 162 3.83 13.77 4.16
C ILE A 162 3.62 12.52 4.99
N PHE A 163 4.67 12.10 5.71
CA PHE A 163 4.62 11.06 6.73
C PHE A 163 4.57 11.72 8.12
N LYS A 164 3.42 11.62 8.77
CA LYS A 164 3.22 12.15 10.11
C LYS A 164 3.23 11.01 11.13
N PHE A 165 4.18 11.06 12.06
CA PHE A 165 4.30 10.08 13.13
C PHE A 165 3.70 10.60 14.42
N SER A 166 3.02 9.71 15.15
CA SER A 166 2.50 9.97 16.48
C SER A 166 2.56 8.68 17.31
N VAL A 167 2.27 8.81 18.61
CA VAL A 167 2.14 7.65 19.51
C VAL A 167 0.77 7.75 20.17
N GLU A 168 -0.08 6.76 19.89
CA GLU A 168 -1.35 6.57 20.58
C GLU A 168 -1.05 5.83 21.90
N LYS A 169 -1.44 6.43 23.03
CA LYS A 169 -1.26 5.86 24.38
C LYS A 169 -2.49 5.07 24.80
#